data_151493f28423d6fa5b20eed7ce7f0e32
#
_entry.id   151493f28423d6fa5b20eed7ce7f0e32
#
_cell.length_a   1.000
_cell.length_b   1.000
_cell.length_c   1.000
_cell.angle_alpha   90.00
_cell.angle_beta   90.00
_cell.angle_gamma   90.00
#
_symmetry.space_group_name_H-M   'P 1'
#
loop_
_entity.id
_entity.type
_entity.pdbx_description
1 polymer ?
#
loop_
_entity_poly.entity_id
_entity_poly.type
_entity_poly.pdbx_seq_one_letter_code
_entity_poly.pdbx_strand_id
1 'polypeptide(L)'
;MAGPQCCSNPPILNPSYGVDCAEKLGGLNVYAAGSPDSKLAIVLVSDVFGYRAPNLRKLAEKVAAAGFFVVVPNFFYDDPFVYDNNRPLAVWLEDHGTDKGFEDAKSIINALKEKGYSAIGAAGFCWGGKVVTELAKSDFVQAAVLLHPSFVALDDIEGVKVPMAVLGAEIDEYSPLELLKQFEEILAAKSEIDSYVKIFPKAEHSWTVRYNVEDEAAVKRAEEAHNNMIGFLSMLSDYFLSSHVK
;
A
#
# COMPACT_ATOMS: atom_id res chain seq x y z
N MET A 1 -2.32 -5.83 19.92
CA MET A 1 -3.55 -5.04 20.16
C MET A 1 -3.44 -3.78 19.33
N ALA A 2 -4.44 -3.46 18.51
CA ALA A 2 -4.45 -2.23 17.71
C ALA A 2 -4.64 -1.03 18.64
N GLY A 3 -3.64 -0.16 18.75
CA GLY A 3 -3.64 1.01 19.60
C GLY A 3 -4.41 2.21 19.03
N PRO A 4 -4.61 3.28 19.79
CA PRO A 4 -5.37 4.45 19.34
C PRO A 4 -4.72 5.19 18.15
N GLN A 5 -3.43 5.05 17.91
CA GLN A 5 -2.70 5.77 16.85
C GLN A 5 -3.16 5.38 15.44
N CYS A 6 -3.54 4.12 15.20
CA CYS A 6 -4.07 3.68 13.90
C CYS A 6 -5.35 4.43 13.50
N CYS A 7 -6.15 4.88 14.47
CA CYS A 7 -7.45 5.50 14.26
C CYS A 7 -7.45 7.01 14.51
N SER A 8 -6.31 7.59 14.94
CA SER A 8 -6.14 9.03 15.01
C SER A 8 -6.17 9.64 13.61
N ASN A 9 -6.80 10.79 13.46
CA ASN A 9 -6.98 11.47 12.17
C ASN A 9 -7.71 10.64 11.09
N PRO A 10 -8.99 10.26 11.28
CA PRO A 10 -9.74 9.62 10.21
C PRO A 10 -9.82 10.55 8.99
N PRO A 11 -9.80 10.01 7.76
CA PRO A 11 -9.91 10.81 6.56
C PRO A 11 -11.28 11.51 6.51
N ILE A 12 -11.30 12.77 6.07
CA ILE A 12 -12.56 13.46 5.77
C ILE A 12 -13.08 12.87 4.46
N LEU A 13 -14.04 11.96 4.55
CA LEU A 13 -14.66 11.36 3.38
C LEU A 13 -15.54 12.41 2.69
N ASN A 14 -15.17 12.78 1.47
CA ASN A 14 -16.02 13.59 0.60
C ASN A 14 -16.82 12.66 -0.31
N PRO A 15 -18.16 12.55 -0.16
CA PRO A 15 -18.99 11.67 -0.99
C PRO A 15 -18.95 12.01 -2.49
N SER A 16 -18.52 13.23 -2.85
CA SER A 16 -18.43 13.68 -4.24
C SER A 16 -17.07 13.41 -4.89
N TYR A 17 -16.08 12.93 -4.13
CA TYR A 17 -14.77 12.60 -4.68
C TYR A 17 -14.82 11.23 -5.36
N GLY A 18 -15.01 11.23 -6.69
CA GLY A 18 -14.96 10.01 -7.51
C GLY A 18 -16.18 9.11 -7.32
N VAL A 19 -17.36 9.69 -7.56
CA VAL A 19 -18.52 8.90 -7.92
C VAL A 19 -18.19 8.17 -9.21
N ASP A 20 -18.03 6.84 -9.08
CA ASP A 20 -18.22 5.85 -10.13
C ASP A 20 -17.22 5.82 -11.31
N CYS A 21 -15.98 5.47 -11.03
CA CYS A 21 -15.32 4.48 -11.85
C CYS A 21 -15.19 3.17 -11.04
N ALA A 22 -16.32 2.66 -10.54
CA ALA A 22 -16.36 1.37 -9.88
C ALA A 22 -16.28 0.28 -10.95
N GLU A 23 -15.07 0.03 -11.44
CA GLU A 23 -14.79 -1.17 -12.21
C GLU A 23 -14.76 -2.36 -11.26
N LYS A 24 -15.29 -3.50 -11.69
CA LYS A 24 -15.12 -4.76 -10.96
C LYS A 24 -13.87 -5.47 -11.49
N LEU A 25 -12.97 -5.78 -10.58
CA LEU A 25 -11.76 -6.52 -10.87
C LEU A 25 -11.56 -7.62 -9.83
N GLY A 26 -11.30 -8.85 -10.24
CA GLY A 26 -11.11 -9.97 -9.32
C GLY A 26 -12.25 -10.17 -8.31
N GLY A 27 -13.47 -9.77 -8.66
CA GLY A 27 -14.66 -9.88 -7.80
C GLY A 27 -14.91 -8.66 -6.90
N LEU A 28 -13.96 -7.72 -6.75
CA LEU A 28 -14.08 -6.53 -5.92
C LEU A 28 -14.40 -5.29 -6.76
N ASN A 29 -15.07 -4.32 -6.15
CA ASN A 29 -15.10 -2.96 -6.68
C ASN A 29 -13.72 -2.33 -6.53
N VAL A 30 -13.24 -1.61 -7.54
CA VAL A 30 -11.95 -0.92 -7.49
C VAL A 30 -12.11 0.53 -7.92
N TYR A 31 -11.32 1.42 -7.33
CA TYR A 31 -11.02 2.69 -7.94
C TYR A 31 -9.84 2.49 -8.87
N ALA A 32 -9.97 2.90 -10.14
CA ALA A 32 -8.91 2.77 -11.13
C ALA A 32 -8.46 4.14 -11.63
N ALA A 33 -7.17 4.29 -11.92
CA ALA A 33 -6.57 5.49 -12.49
C ALA A 33 -5.47 5.09 -13.50
N GLY A 34 -5.23 5.95 -14.49
CA GLY A 34 -4.22 5.74 -15.52
C GLY A 34 -4.73 5.08 -16.78
N SER A 35 -3.83 4.91 -17.75
CA SER A 35 -4.19 4.35 -19.04
C SER A 35 -4.33 2.82 -18.97
N PRO A 36 -5.43 2.24 -19.45
CA PRO A 36 -5.57 0.79 -19.56
C PRO A 36 -4.58 0.17 -20.57
N ASP A 37 -3.95 0.97 -21.43
CA ASP A 37 -2.94 0.52 -22.37
C ASP A 37 -1.56 0.32 -21.75
N SER A 38 -1.36 0.78 -20.51
CA SER A 38 -0.13 0.51 -19.76
C SER A 38 0.09 -1.00 -19.62
N LYS A 39 1.34 -1.42 -19.66
CA LYS A 39 1.72 -2.83 -19.39
C LYS A 39 2.12 -3.02 -17.93
N LEU A 40 2.22 -1.94 -17.18
CA LEU A 40 2.62 -1.89 -15.78
C LEU A 40 1.43 -1.53 -14.93
N ALA A 41 1.16 -2.31 -13.89
CA ALA A 41 0.08 -2.04 -12.96
C ALA A 41 0.58 -1.92 -11.52
N ILE A 42 -0.09 -1.05 -10.74
CA ILE A 42 0.14 -0.91 -9.30
C ILE A 42 -1.16 -1.16 -8.54
N VAL A 43 -1.07 -2.02 -7.53
CA VAL A 43 -2.14 -2.24 -6.56
C VAL A 43 -1.83 -1.43 -5.30
N LEU A 44 -2.68 -0.45 -4.96
CA LEU A 44 -2.60 0.27 -3.70
C LEU A 44 -3.54 -0.37 -2.69
N VAL A 45 -2.98 -0.93 -1.63
CA VAL A 45 -3.74 -1.59 -0.55
C VAL A 45 -3.92 -0.61 0.59
N SER A 46 -5.15 -0.16 0.79
CA SER A 46 -5.51 0.90 1.72
C SER A 46 -5.19 0.59 3.18
N ASP A 47 -5.21 1.62 4.01
CA ASP A 47 -5.37 1.47 5.45
C ASP A 47 -6.82 1.05 5.80
N VAL A 48 -7.13 0.96 7.09
CA VAL A 48 -8.45 0.54 7.61
C VAL A 48 -9.62 1.42 7.17
N PHE A 49 -9.37 2.64 6.68
CA PHE A 49 -10.42 3.56 6.19
C PHE A 49 -10.83 3.31 4.74
N GLY A 50 -10.16 2.40 4.06
CA GLY A 50 -10.58 1.85 2.78
C GLY A 50 -10.30 2.73 1.55
N TYR A 51 -10.71 2.22 0.43
CA TYR A 51 -10.39 2.72 -0.91
C TYR A 51 -11.04 4.07 -1.29
N ARG A 52 -11.99 4.56 -0.48
CA ARG A 52 -12.67 5.86 -0.72
C ARG A 52 -11.93 7.04 -0.08
N ALA A 53 -10.86 6.82 0.66
CA ALA A 53 -10.08 7.88 1.30
C ALA A 53 -9.52 8.87 0.24
N PRO A 54 -9.82 10.18 0.34
CA PRO A 54 -9.51 11.14 -0.73
C PRO A 54 -8.02 11.25 -1.05
N ASN A 55 -7.16 11.28 -0.02
CA ASN A 55 -5.72 11.40 -0.23
C ASN A 55 -5.13 10.13 -0.88
N LEU A 56 -5.68 8.94 -0.58
CA LEU A 56 -5.26 7.70 -1.24
C LEU A 56 -5.63 7.71 -2.73
N ARG A 57 -6.83 8.21 -3.09
CA ARG A 57 -7.23 8.35 -4.49
C ARG A 57 -6.38 9.38 -5.23
N LYS A 58 -6.08 10.53 -4.62
CA LYS A 58 -5.12 11.51 -5.18
C LYS A 58 -3.74 10.88 -5.39
N LEU A 59 -3.31 10.03 -4.46
CA LEU A 59 -2.05 9.31 -4.63
C LEU A 59 -2.12 8.32 -5.80
N ALA A 60 -3.25 7.62 -5.97
CA ALA A 60 -3.45 6.75 -7.13
C ALA A 60 -3.34 7.51 -8.46
N GLU A 61 -3.95 8.71 -8.54
CA GLU A 61 -3.82 9.59 -9.71
C GLU A 61 -2.35 10.04 -9.93
N LYS A 62 -1.62 10.35 -8.86
CA LYS A 62 -0.19 10.72 -8.92
C LYS A 62 0.67 9.56 -9.42
N VAL A 63 0.42 8.34 -8.97
CA VAL A 63 1.09 7.13 -9.44
C VAL A 63 0.74 6.86 -10.91
N ALA A 64 -0.52 7.04 -11.28
CA ALA A 64 -0.97 6.90 -12.66
C ALA A 64 -0.30 7.90 -13.62
N ALA A 65 -0.08 9.14 -13.17
CA ALA A 65 0.65 10.14 -13.94
C ALA A 65 2.12 9.75 -14.21
N ALA A 66 2.68 8.83 -13.44
CA ALA A 66 4.00 8.25 -13.68
C ALA A 66 4.00 7.09 -14.71
N GLY A 67 2.86 6.81 -15.36
CA GLY A 67 2.74 5.86 -16.46
C GLY A 67 2.18 4.48 -16.09
N PHE A 68 1.70 4.30 -14.86
CA PHE A 68 1.11 3.05 -14.39
C PHE A 68 -0.41 3.02 -14.56
N PHE A 69 -0.97 1.83 -14.76
CA PHE A 69 -2.36 1.58 -14.44
C PHE A 69 -2.47 1.26 -12.95
N VAL A 70 -3.30 1.97 -12.23
CA VAL A 70 -3.39 1.89 -10.78
C VAL A 70 -4.76 1.43 -10.35
N VAL A 71 -4.83 0.48 -9.43
CA VAL A 71 -6.08 0.03 -8.82
C VAL A 71 -6.01 0.15 -7.31
N VAL A 72 -7.10 0.62 -6.71
CA VAL A 72 -7.31 0.68 -5.26
C VAL A 72 -8.56 -0.15 -4.95
N PRO A 73 -8.40 -1.42 -4.55
CA PRO A 73 -9.52 -2.32 -4.32
C PRO A 73 -10.29 -2.01 -3.03
N ASN A 74 -11.58 -2.32 -3.05
CA ASN A 74 -12.46 -2.27 -1.89
C ASN A 74 -12.33 -3.55 -1.05
N PHE A 75 -11.25 -3.67 -0.28
CA PHE A 75 -10.98 -4.84 0.56
C PHE A 75 -11.98 -5.06 1.70
N PHE A 76 -12.76 -4.03 2.03
CA PHE A 76 -13.68 -4.08 3.17
C PHE A 76 -15.14 -4.18 2.75
N TYR A 77 -15.44 -4.40 1.46
CA TYR A 77 -16.79 -4.63 0.96
C TYR A 77 -17.80 -3.53 1.37
N ASP A 78 -17.35 -2.28 1.31
CA ASP A 78 -18.06 -1.07 1.74
C ASP A 78 -18.31 -0.96 3.27
N ASP A 79 -17.56 -1.73 4.07
CA ASP A 79 -17.54 -1.67 5.53
C ASP A 79 -16.15 -1.25 6.05
N PRO A 80 -15.60 -0.06 5.67
CA PRO A 80 -14.35 0.43 6.22
C PRO A 80 -14.51 0.71 7.72
N PHE A 81 -13.38 0.72 8.42
CA PHE A 81 -13.39 1.09 9.82
C PHE A 81 -13.95 2.52 10.01
N VAL A 82 -14.86 2.66 10.94
CA VAL A 82 -15.39 3.94 11.41
C VAL A 82 -15.07 4.05 12.90
N TYR A 83 -14.49 5.19 13.30
CA TYR A 83 -14.20 5.43 14.70
C TYR A 83 -15.52 5.59 15.46
N ASP A 84 -16.02 4.48 15.99
CA ASP A 84 -17.24 4.39 16.78
C ASP A 84 -16.94 3.52 18.02
N ASN A 85 -17.37 3.99 19.20
CA ASN A 85 -17.22 3.25 20.45
C ASN A 85 -18.02 1.93 20.47
N ASN A 86 -18.97 1.74 19.55
CA ASN A 86 -19.79 0.53 19.46
C ASN A 86 -19.08 -0.62 18.75
N ARG A 87 -18.08 -0.33 17.88
CA ARG A 87 -17.29 -1.36 17.16
C ARG A 87 -15.80 -1.01 17.24
N PRO A 88 -15.12 -1.41 18.30
CA PRO A 88 -13.68 -1.21 18.44
C PRO A 88 -12.90 -1.83 17.27
N LEU A 89 -11.73 -1.26 16.94
CA LEU A 89 -10.90 -1.75 15.84
C LEU A 89 -10.59 -3.24 15.95
N ALA A 90 -10.36 -3.75 17.15
CA ALA A 90 -10.09 -5.18 17.37
C ALA A 90 -11.27 -6.08 16.93
N VAL A 91 -12.51 -5.64 17.17
CA VAL A 91 -13.72 -6.37 16.73
C VAL A 91 -13.91 -6.25 15.22
N TRP A 92 -13.64 -5.07 14.64
CA TRP A 92 -13.71 -4.88 13.19
C TRP A 92 -12.68 -5.77 12.46
N LEU A 93 -11.48 -5.95 13.02
CA LEU A 93 -10.43 -6.79 12.46
C LEU A 93 -10.76 -8.29 12.46
N GLU A 94 -11.70 -8.76 13.29
CA GLU A 94 -12.19 -10.14 13.25
C GLU A 94 -12.90 -10.46 11.92
N ASP A 95 -13.60 -9.47 11.34
CA ASP A 95 -14.27 -9.60 10.05
C ASP A 95 -13.36 -9.21 8.87
N HIS A 96 -12.33 -8.40 9.13
CA HIS A 96 -11.45 -7.79 8.12
C HIS A 96 -9.97 -8.10 8.37
N GLY A 97 -9.66 -9.37 8.59
CA GLY A 97 -8.30 -9.86 8.78
C GLY A 97 -7.42 -9.68 7.54
N THR A 98 -6.12 -9.53 7.73
CA THR A 98 -5.15 -9.35 6.64
C THR A 98 -4.97 -10.60 5.77
N ASP A 99 -5.30 -11.78 6.28
CA ASP A 99 -5.36 -13.05 5.56
C ASP A 99 -6.42 -13.02 4.46
N LYS A 100 -7.64 -12.56 4.78
CA LYS A 100 -8.68 -12.33 3.78
C LYS A 100 -8.26 -11.27 2.76
N GLY A 101 -7.64 -10.18 3.21
CA GLY A 101 -7.09 -9.15 2.33
C GLY A 101 -6.05 -9.72 1.36
N PHE A 102 -5.22 -10.65 1.79
CA PHE A 102 -4.27 -11.33 0.93
C PHE A 102 -4.95 -12.20 -0.15
N GLU A 103 -5.98 -12.98 0.20
CA GLU A 103 -6.74 -13.77 -0.78
C GLU A 103 -7.43 -12.87 -1.83
N ASP A 104 -8.04 -11.78 -1.36
CA ASP A 104 -8.66 -10.78 -2.23
C ASP A 104 -7.62 -10.12 -3.16
N ALA A 105 -6.45 -9.78 -2.64
CA ALA A 105 -5.36 -9.19 -3.42
C ALA A 105 -4.84 -10.14 -4.51
N LYS A 106 -4.73 -11.44 -4.23
CA LYS A 106 -4.39 -12.44 -5.25
C LYS A 106 -5.42 -12.46 -6.39
N SER A 107 -6.70 -12.37 -6.06
CA SER A 107 -7.76 -12.32 -7.07
C SER A 107 -7.65 -11.09 -7.97
N ILE A 108 -7.33 -9.92 -7.40
CA ILE A 108 -7.06 -8.68 -8.13
C ILE A 108 -5.86 -8.84 -9.06
N ILE A 109 -4.74 -9.38 -8.56
CA ILE A 109 -3.50 -9.55 -9.34
C ILE A 109 -3.73 -10.53 -10.50
N ASN A 110 -4.43 -11.64 -10.27
CA ASN A 110 -4.75 -12.58 -11.33
C ASN A 110 -5.60 -11.94 -12.42
N ALA A 111 -6.62 -11.15 -12.05
CA ALA A 111 -7.43 -10.42 -13.00
C ALA A 111 -6.64 -9.35 -13.77
N LEU A 112 -5.63 -8.72 -13.17
CA LEU A 112 -4.71 -7.81 -13.87
C LEU A 112 -3.84 -8.59 -14.86
N LYS A 113 -3.30 -9.76 -14.49
CA LYS A 113 -2.54 -10.64 -15.39
C LYS A 113 -3.37 -11.10 -16.58
N GLU A 114 -4.62 -11.48 -16.36
CA GLU A 114 -5.59 -11.86 -17.42
C GLU A 114 -5.89 -10.69 -18.37
N LYS A 115 -5.89 -9.45 -17.89
CA LYS A 115 -6.01 -8.24 -18.72
C LYS A 115 -4.73 -7.89 -19.50
N GLY A 116 -3.64 -8.60 -19.27
CA GLY A 116 -2.38 -8.44 -20.01
C GLY A 116 -1.39 -7.46 -19.39
N TYR A 117 -1.55 -7.13 -18.09
CA TYR A 117 -0.50 -6.43 -17.33
C TYR A 117 0.61 -7.42 -17.01
N SER A 118 1.83 -7.11 -17.45
CA SER A 118 2.97 -8.04 -17.40
C SER A 118 3.94 -7.78 -16.28
N ALA A 119 3.90 -6.60 -15.68
CA ALA A 119 4.61 -6.30 -14.44
C ALA A 119 3.68 -5.58 -13.47
N ILE A 120 3.56 -6.12 -12.26
CA ILE A 120 2.64 -5.65 -11.23
C ILE A 120 3.42 -5.37 -9.96
N GLY A 121 3.31 -4.14 -9.46
CA GLY A 121 3.80 -3.76 -8.14
C GLY A 121 2.65 -3.59 -7.15
N ALA A 122 2.99 -3.59 -5.87
CA ALA A 122 2.03 -3.29 -4.82
C ALA A 122 2.59 -2.30 -3.79
N ALA A 123 1.75 -1.40 -3.30
CA ALA A 123 2.09 -0.55 -2.17
C ALA A 123 0.99 -0.65 -1.11
N GLY A 124 1.38 -0.89 0.15
CA GLY A 124 0.48 -1.12 1.26
C GLY A 124 0.64 -0.08 2.38
N PHE A 125 -0.49 0.42 2.86
CA PHE A 125 -0.58 1.45 3.89
C PHE A 125 -1.15 0.87 5.18
N CYS A 126 -0.46 1.00 6.32
CA CYS A 126 -0.93 0.51 7.62
C CYS A 126 -1.32 -0.98 7.54
N TRP A 127 -2.61 -1.32 7.67
CA TRP A 127 -3.18 -2.65 7.49
C TRP A 127 -2.76 -3.29 6.14
N GLY A 128 -2.79 -2.50 5.07
CA GLY A 128 -2.38 -2.94 3.75
C GLY A 128 -0.90 -3.31 3.64
N GLY A 129 -0.06 -2.81 4.55
CA GLY A 129 1.35 -3.19 4.65
C GLY A 129 1.52 -4.69 4.87
N LYS A 130 0.71 -5.31 5.75
CA LYS A 130 0.75 -6.76 5.98
C LYS A 130 0.32 -7.54 4.73
N VAL A 131 -0.74 -7.11 4.06
CA VAL A 131 -1.21 -7.75 2.83
C VAL A 131 -0.13 -7.72 1.75
N VAL A 132 0.51 -6.57 1.54
CA VAL A 132 1.58 -6.43 0.54
C VAL A 132 2.82 -7.25 0.92
N THR A 133 3.14 -7.35 2.20
CA THR A 133 4.24 -8.22 2.66
C THR A 133 3.95 -9.70 2.33
N GLU A 134 2.73 -10.16 2.52
CA GLU A 134 2.36 -11.54 2.14
C GLU A 134 2.47 -11.76 0.61
N LEU A 135 2.08 -10.78 -0.21
CA LEU A 135 2.29 -10.84 -1.66
C LEU A 135 3.77 -10.91 -2.04
N ALA A 136 4.62 -10.19 -1.30
CA ALA A 136 6.06 -10.11 -1.54
C ALA A 136 6.83 -11.39 -1.16
N LYS A 137 6.21 -12.31 -0.42
CA LYS A 137 6.78 -13.65 -0.12
C LYS A 137 6.68 -14.63 -1.29
N SER A 138 6.04 -14.22 -2.37
CA SER A 138 5.76 -15.06 -3.54
C SER A 138 5.97 -14.25 -4.84
N ASP A 139 5.67 -14.84 -5.99
CA ASP A 139 5.80 -14.26 -7.32
C ASP A 139 4.53 -13.52 -7.82
N PHE A 140 3.63 -13.15 -6.88
CA PHE A 140 2.43 -12.42 -7.26
C PHE A 140 2.77 -11.03 -7.80
N VAL A 141 3.72 -10.35 -7.17
CA VAL A 141 4.18 -9.00 -7.55
C VAL A 141 5.69 -9.00 -7.83
N GLN A 142 6.18 -8.01 -8.57
CA GLN A 142 7.57 -7.85 -8.93
C GLN A 142 8.30 -6.76 -8.11
N ALA A 143 7.54 -5.94 -7.38
CA ALA A 143 8.08 -4.97 -6.41
C ALA A 143 7.02 -4.65 -5.36
N ALA A 144 7.46 -4.36 -4.14
CA ALA A 144 6.60 -4.06 -3.01
C ALA A 144 7.07 -2.81 -2.27
N VAL A 145 6.12 -1.98 -1.82
CA VAL A 145 6.41 -0.84 -0.94
C VAL A 145 5.49 -0.87 0.27
N LEU A 146 6.06 -0.74 1.44
CA LEU A 146 5.32 -0.63 2.69
C LEU A 146 5.40 0.81 3.19
N LEU A 147 4.26 1.42 3.48
CA LEU A 147 4.18 2.76 4.06
C LEU A 147 3.54 2.65 5.45
N HIS A 148 4.29 3.06 6.48
CA HIS A 148 3.86 2.95 7.90
C HIS A 148 3.12 1.62 8.18
N PRO A 149 3.76 0.48 7.91
CA PRO A 149 3.08 -0.81 7.97
C PRO A 149 2.60 -1.14 9.39
N SER A 150 1.51 -1.91 9.47
CA SER A 150 1.04 -2.52 10.71
C SER A 150 0.99 -4.04 10.55
N PHE A 151 1.08 -4.77 11.66
CA PHE A 151 0.98 -6.23 11.72
C PHE A 151 2.10 -7.00 11.00
N VAL A 152 3.17 -6.34 10.59
CA VAL A 152 4.33 -6.98 9.96
C VAL A 152 5.32 -7.41 11.04
N ALA A 153 5.70 -8.67 11.02
CA ALA A 153 6.69 -9.26 11.92
C ALA A 153 8.04 -9.49 11.21
N LEU A 154 9.07 -9.83 11.96
CA LEU A 154 10.40 -10.12 11.40
C LEU A 154 10.36 -11.30 10.42
N ASP A 155 9.69 -12.39 10.80
CA ASP A 155 9.53 -13.58 9.95
C ASP A 155 8.86 -13.25 8.61
N ASP A 156 8.02 -12.21 8.58
CA ASP A 156 7.39 -11.76 7.34
C ASP A 156 8.43 -11.15 6.41
N ILE A 157 9.32 -10.32 6.93
CA ILE A 157 10.39 -9.68 6.17
C ILE A 157 11.45 -10.71 5.74
N GLU A 158 11.75 -11.69 6.60
CA GLU A 158 12.61 -12.82 6.24
C GLU A 158 12.08 -13.61 5.03
N GLY A 159 10.75 -13.72 4.93
CA GLY A 159 10.08 -14.43 3.84
C GLY A 159 10.05 -13.70 2.49
N VAL A 160 10.37 -12.39 2.43
CA VAL A 160 10.29 -11.56 1.24
C VAL A 160 11.25 -12.04 0.15
N LYS A 161 10.76 -12.09 -1.11
CA LYS A 161 11.48 -12.61 -2.28
C LYS A 161 11.57 -11.63 -3.44
N VAL A 162 10.96 -10.45 -3.32
CA VAL A 162 10.94 -9.42 -4.35
C VAL A 162 11.55 -8.13 -3.82
N PRO A 163 12.01 -7.21 -4.68
CA PRO A 163 12.44 -5.89 -4.27
C PRO A 163 11.42 -5.20 -3.36
N MET A 164 11.91 -4.64 -2.23
CA MET A 164 11.04 -4.05 -1.23
C MET A 164 11.61 -2.75 -0.66
N ALA A 165 10.78 -1.70 -0.62
CA ALA A 165 11.04 -0.49 0.13
C ALA A 165 10.11 -0.41 1.35
N VAL A 166 10.64 -0.02 2.51
CA VAL A 166 9.86 0.26 3.72
C VAL A 166 10.02 1.74 4.08
N LEU A 167 8.92 2.46 4.07
CA LEU A 167 8.86 3.89 4.40
C LEU A 167 8.20 4.03 5.78
N GLY A 168 9.02 4.13 6.81
CA GLY A 168 8.60 4.15 8.21
C GLY A 168 8.48 5.56 8.79
N ALA A 169 7.60 5.75 9.76
CA ALA A 169 7.50 6.97 10.55
C ALA A 169 8.42 6.90 11.77
N GLU A 170 8.96 8.06 12.18
CA GLU A 170 9.76 8.14 13.41
C GLU A 170 8.90 7.89 14.66
N ILE A 171 7.63 8.30 14.63
CA ILE A 171 6.70 8.19 15.76
C ILE A 171 5.59 7.21 15.38
N ASP A 172 5.82 5.92 15.59
CA ASP A 172 4.88 4.87 15.21
C ASP A 172 4.87 3.73 16.24
N GLU A 173 3.70 3.47 16.82
CA GLU A 173 3.52 2.38 17.79
C GLU A 173 3.40 1.00 17.12
N TYR A 174 3.03 0.95 15.83
CA TYR A 174 2.85 -0.30 15.08
C TYR A 174 4.13 -0.80 14.45
N SER A 175 4.97 0.13 14.01
CA SER A 175 6.29 -0.14 13.48
C SER A 175 7.31 0.78 14.15
N PRO A 176 7.63 0.56 15.43
CA PRO A 176 8.57 1.38 16.16
C PRO A 176 9.97 1.31 15.55
N LEU A 177 10.78 2.33 15.80
CA LEU A 177 12.13 2.47 15.24
C LEU A 177 12.99 1.21 15.35
N GLU A 178 12.90 0.51 16.49
CA GLU A 178 13.67 -0.71 16.73
C GLU A 178 13.24 -1.84 15.77
N LEU A 179 11.94 -1.95 15.47
CA LEU A 179 11.44 -2.92 14.52
C LEU A 179 11.86 -2.55 13.08
N LEU A 180 11.78 -1.27 12.72
CA LEU A 180 12.21 -0.79 11.40
C LEU A 180 13.70 -1.02 11.15
N LYS A 181 14.57 -0.85 12.16
CA LYS A 181 16.01 -1.18 12.07
C LYS A 181 16.23 -2.67 11.84
N GLN A 182 15.46 -3.53 12.53
CA GLN A 182 15.54 -4.98 12.29
C GLN A 182 15.07 -5.34 10.88
N PHE A 183 14.04 -4.68 10.34
CA PHE A 183 13.65 -4.83 8.94
C PHE A 183 14.79 -4.45 8.00
N GLU A 184 15.47 -3.34 8.28
CA GLU A 184 16.63 -2.88 7.49
C GLU A 184 17.76 -3.92 7.49
N GLU A 185 18.10 -4.47 8.66
CA GLU A 185 19.14 -5.50 8.80
C GLU A 185 18.79 -6.77 8.01
N ILE A 186 17.54 -7.25 8.12
CA ILE A 186 17.07 -8.44 7.39
C ILE A 186 17.09 -8.20 5.88
N LEU A 187 16.58 -7.08 5.42
CA LEU A 187 16.54 -6.76 4.00
C LEU A 187 17.94 -6.54 3.43
N ALA A 188 18.84 -5.87 4.16
CA ALA A 188 20.22 -5.66 3.75
C ALA A 188 21.02 -6.97 3.63
N ALA A 189 20.65 -8.01 4.36
CA ALA A 189 21.24 -9.34 4.24
C ALA A 189 20.80 -10.11 2.99
N LYS A 190 19.74 -9.66 2.31
CA LYS A 190 19.19 -10.26 1.07
C LYS A 190 19.80 -9.57 -0.16
N SER A 191 21.06 -9.88 -0.47
CA SER A 191 21.80 -9.26 -1.57
C SER A 191 21.21 -9.52 -2.96
N GLU A 192 20.29 -10.48 -3.09
CA GLU A 192 19.61 -10.87 -4.33
C GLU A 192 18.44 -9.96 -4.70
N ILE A 193 17.96 -9.12 -3.77
CA ILE A 193 16.86 -8.19 -4.02
C ILE A 193 17.25 -6.76 -3.66
N ASP A 194 16.87 -5.81 -4.51
CA ASP A 194 17.01 -4.39 -4.17
C ASP A 194 16.01 -4.03 -3.07
N SER A 195 16.54 -3.49 -1.97
CA SER A 195 15.69 -3.12 -0.85
C SER A 195 16.28 -1.98 -0.03
N TYR A 196 15.42 -1.21 0.63
CA TYR A 196 15.85 -0.24 1.63
C TYR A 196 14.74 0.07 2.64
N VAL A 197 15.15 0.56 3.78
CA VAL A 197 14.25 1.15 4.79
C VAL A 197 14.58 2.63 4.93
N LYS A 198 13.57 3.48 4.89
CA LYS A 198 13.71 4.92 5.12
C LYS A 198 12.78 5.37 6.22
N ILE A 199 13.34 6.00 7.24
CA ILE A 199 12.60 6.56 8.37
C ILE A 199 12.41 8.06 8.14
N PHE A 200 11.16 8.53 8.21
CA PHE A 200 10.79 9.92 8.02
C PHE A 200 10.75 10.65 9.36
N PRO A 201 11.63 11.66 9.58
CA PRO A 201 11.68 12.40 10.83
C PRO A 201 10.36 13.14 11.11
N LYS A 202 9.92 13.13 12.36
CA LYS A 202 8.70 13.79 12.83
C LYS A 202 7.42 13.32 12.12
N ALA A 203 7.50 12.23 11.36
CA ALA A 203 6.31 11.58 10.81
C ALA A 203 5.66 10.72 11.89
N GLU A 204 4.34 10.74 11.92
CA GLU A 204 3.50 9.87 12.75
C GLU A 204 2.86 8.79 11.90
N HIS A 205 2.31 7.76 12.52
CA HIS A 205 1.58 6.72 11.80
C HIS A 205 0.58 7.30 10.80
N SER A 206 0.56 6.78 9.57
CA SER A 206 -0.38 7.17 8.49
C SER A 206 -0.15 8.54 7.83
N TRP A 207 0.98 9.20 8.07
CA TRP A 207 1.28 10.53 7.52
C TRP A 207 1.19 10.61 5.98
N THR A 208 1.26 9.49 5.28
CA THR A 208 1.28 9.48 3.81
C THR A 208 -0.11 9.59 3.18
N VAL A 209 -1.18 9.24 3.89
CA VAL A 209 -2.56 9.23 3.38
C VAL A 209 -3.57 9.95 4.27
N ARG A 210 -3.19 10.29 5.50
CA ARG A 210 -4.05 10.96 6.47
C ARG A 210 -3.44 12.26 6.98
N TYR A 211 -3.04 13.13 6.09
CA TYR A 211 -2.51 14.45 6.39
C TYR A 211 -3.53 15.54 6.07
N ASN A 212 -3.44 16.67 6.78
CA ASN A 212 -4.19 17.86 6.43
C ASN A 212 -3.55 18.52 5.20
N VAL A 213 -4.32 18.70 4.14
CA VAL A 213 -3.86 19.31 2.89
C VAL A 213 -3.56 20.81 3.01
N GLU A 214 -4.00 21.46 4.08
CA GLU A 214 -3.70 22.85 4.40
C GLU A 214 -2.39 23.02 5.20
N ASP A 215 -1.85 21.93 5.74
CA ASP A 215 -0.55 21.91 6.42
C ASP A 215 0.56 21.63 5.40
N GLU A 216 1.24 22.68 4.95
CA GLU A 216 2.31 22.60 3.96
C GLU A 216 3.45 21.64 4.40
N ALA A 217 3.77 21.58 5.69
CA ALA A 217 4.83 20.71 6.20
C ALA A 217 4.41 19.23 6.16
N ALA A 218 3.15 18.94 6.48
CA ALA A 218 2.57 17.61 6.37
C ALA A 218 2.48 17.17 4.90
N VAL A 219 2.00 18.04 4.01
CA VAL A 219 1.94 17.80 2.56
C VAL A 219 3.33 17.49 2.02
N LYS A 220 4.34 18.33 2.30
CA LYS A 220 5.72 18.12 1.83
C LYS A 220 6.29 16.77 2.28
N ARG A 221 6.04 16.38 3.51
CA ARG A 221 6.50 15.11 4.08
C ARG A 221 5.81 13.91 3.42
N ALA A 222 4.50 14.00 3.19
CA ALA A 222 3.75 13.00 2.45
C ALA A 222 4.23 12.88 1.00
N GLU A 223 4.46 14.01 0.32
CA GLU A 223 4.95 14.03 -1.06
C GLU A 223 6.35 13.44 -1.21
N GLU A 224 7.24 13.65 -0.24
CA GLU A 224 8.55 13.00 -0.23
C GLU A 224 8.41 11.48 -0.18
N ALA A 225 7.54 10.95 0.68
CA ALA A 225 7.27 9.52 0.75
C ALA A 225 6.63 8.98 -0.55
N HIS A 226 5.67 9.71 -1.12
CA HIS A 226 5.07 9.36 -2.41
C HIS A 226 6.09 9.29 -3.53
N ASN A 227 7.01 10.24 -3.61
CA ASN A 227 8.06 10.26 -4.62
C ASN A 227 9.07 9.11 -4.43
N ASN A 228 9.40 8.75 -3.18
CA ASN A 228 10.22 7.57 -2.89
C ASN A 228 9.51 6.29 -3.33
N MET A 229 8.22 6.14 -3.04
CA MET A 229 7.42 4.99 -3.48
C MET A 229 7.36 4.89 -5.00
N ILE A 230 7.02 5.98 -5.70
CA ILE A 230 6.93 6.00 -7.17
C ILE A 230 8.29 5.71 -7.80
N GLY A 231 9.36 6.35 -7.30
CA GLY A 231 10.71 6.10 -7.77
C GLY A 231 11.12 4.65 -7.62
N PHE A 232 10.81 4.02 -6.49
CA PHE A 232 11.10 2.60 -6.29
C PHE A 232 10.28 1.70 -7.23
N LEU A 233 8.98 1.95 -7.37
CA LEU A 233 8.12 1.17 -8.26
C LEU A 233 8.48 1.34 -9.76
N SER A 234 9.23 2.39 -10.12
CA SER A 234 9.68 2.60 -11.50
C SER A 234 10.63 1.52 -12.01
N MET A 235 11.25 0.72 -11.12
CA MET A 235 12.02 -0.46 -11.51
C MET A 235 11.20 -1.52 -12.27
N LEU A 236 9.88 -1.50 -12.15
CA LEU A 236 9.00 -2.38 -12.94
C LEU A 236 9.16 -2.17 -14.46
N SER A 237 9.57 -0.97 -14.88
CA SER A 237 9.86 -0.70 -16.30
C SER A 237 11.06 -1.50 -16.79
N ASP A 238 12.11 -1.60 -15.98
CA ASP A 238 13.31 -2.37 -16.32
C ASP A 238 13.00 -3.88 -16.29
N TYR A 239 12.20 -4.32 -15.32
CA TYR A 239 11.72 -5.70 -15.28
C TYR A 239 10.93 -6.07 -16.55
N PHE A 240 10.01 -5.19 -16.97
CA PHE A 240 9.24 -5.38 -18.19
C PHE A 240 10.13 -5.48 -19.44
N LEU A 241 11.07 -4.56 -19.59
CA LEU A 241 12.00 -4.55 -20.73
C LEU A 241 12.85 -5.83 -20.76
N SER A 242 13.38 -6.26 -19.62
CA SER A 242 14.23 -7.45 -19.54
C SER A 242 13.48 -8.76 -19.84
N SER A 243 12.18 -8.82 -19.59
CA SER A 243 11.34 -10.00 -19.83
C SER A 243 10.88 -10.15 -21.29
N HIS A 244 10.97 -9.07 -22.11
CA HIS A 244 10.51 -9.05 -23.49
C HIS A 244 11.65 -8.99 -24.53
N VAL A 245 12.92 -9.01 -24.11
CA VAL A 245 14.13 -9.02 -24.97
C VAL A 245 14.67 -10.45 -25.18
N LYS A 246 13.93 -11.46 -24.76
CA LYS A 246 14.30 -12.88 -25.01
C LYS A 246 13.43 -13.44 -26.18
#